data_d719c0d52a5cc2e4538fb53794b7bfa1
#
_entry.id   d719c0d52a5cc2e4538fb53794b7bfa1
#
_cell.length_a   1.000
_cell.length_b   1.000
_cell.length_c   1.000
_cell.angle_alpha   90.00
_cell.angle_beta   90.00
_cell.angle_gamma   90.00
#
_symmetry.space_group_name_H-M   'P 1'
#
loop_
_entity.id
_entity.type
_entity.pdbx_description
1 polymer ?
#
loop_
_entity_poly.entity_id
_entity_poly.type
_entity_poly.pdbx_seq_one_letter_code
_entity_poly.pdbx_strand_id
1 'polypeptide(L)'
;MPLWIVKMWHSQLGIDKTEKILAGFKQEKKTYVRCNTAKAPVEEIKRILSQENVSVADVEGIPYALEIKDYDYIAGLKSFRDGLYQIQDISSMTAGYMTGFKAGDTVIDVCAAPGGKSVNAAISVGTDGKVYSRDVSDYKAGLMKKIYQG
;
A
#
# COMPACT_ATOMS: atom_id res chain seq x y z
N MET A 1 -23.34 -1.03 -5.71
CA MET A 1 -23.13 0.45 -5.78
C MET A 1 -24.46 1.14 -5.47
N PRO A 2 -24.53 2.14 -4.59
CA PRO A 2 -25.75 2.90 -4.32
C PRO A 2 -26.28 3.63 -5.56
N LEU A 3 -27.59 3.60 -5.76
CA LEU A 3 -28.23 4.13 -6.96
C LEU A 3 -27.95 5.63 -7.20
N TRP A 4 -27.85 6.42 -6.12
CA TRP A 4 -27.59 7.85 -6.23
C TRP A 4 -26.20 8.15 -6.81
N ILE A 5 -25.18 7.32 -6.52
CA ILE A 5 -23.85 7.44 -7.12
C ILE A 5 -23.91 7.15 -8.61
N VAL A 6 -24.63 6.08 -9.00
CA VAL A 6 -24.79 5.71 -10.42
C VAL A 6 -25.47 6.84 -11.19
N LYS A 7 -26.54 7.42 -10.64
CA LYS A 7 -27.25 8.56 -11.25
C LYS A 7 -26.34 9.78 -11.37
N MET A 8 -25.54 10.08 -10.35
CA MET A 8 -24.59 11.20 -10.37
C MET A 8 -23.54 10.99 -11.48
N TRP A 9 -22.93 9.82 -11.57
CA TRP A 9 -21.96 9.51 -12.63
C TRP A 9 -22.60 9.56 -14.02
N HIS A 10 -23.81 9.02 -14.17
CA HIS A 10 -24.52 9.06 -15.43
C HIS A 10 -24.77 10.50 -15.89
N SER A 11 -25.18 11.41 -14.98
CA SER A 11 -25.41 12.81 -15.33
C SER A 11 -24.14 13.59 -15.63
N GLN A 12 -23.02 13.25 -14.99
CA GLN A 12 -21.76 13.97 -15.14
C GLN A 12 -20.85 13.41 -16.25
N LEU A 13 -20.84 12.10 -16.44
CA LEU A 13 -19.89 11.38 -17.29
C LEU A 13 -20.51 10.73 -18.52
N GLY A 14 -21.84 10.65 -18.58
CA GLY A 14 -22.59 9.91 -19.59
C GLY A 14 -22.64 8.41 -19.33
N ILE A 15 -23.46 7.70 -20.12
CA ILE A 15 -23.72 6.26 -19.90
C ILE A 15 -22.51 5.40 -20.12
N ASP A 16 -21.75 5.60 -21.21
CA ASP A 16 -20.60 4.75 -21.60
C ASP A 16 -19.51 4.74 -20.53
N LYS A 17 -19.18 5.91 -19.97
CA LYS A 17 -18.18 6.01 -18.90
C LYS A 17 -18.68 5.40 -17.60
N THR A 18 -19.96 5.61 -17.28
CA THR A 18 -20.59 5.04 -16.09
C THR A 18 -20.58 3.52 -16.15
N GLU A 19 -20.92 2.91 -17.29
CA GLU A 19 -20.88 1.46 -17.48
C GLU A 19 -19.46 0.91 -17.35
N LYS A 20 -18.45 1.57 -17.94
CA LYS A 20 -17.05 1.18 -17.79
C LYS A 20 -16.59 1.21 -16.33
N ILE A 21 -16.97 2.24 -15.57
CA ILE A 21 -16.66 2.34 -14.15
C ILE A 21 -17.31 1.18 -13.39
N LEU A 22 -18.59 0.92 -13.61
CA LEU A 22 -19.31 -0.17 -12.96
C LEU A 22 -18.75 -1.54 -13.31
N ALA A 23 -18.35 -1.76 -14.56
CA ALA A 23 -17.66 -2.99 -14.99
C ALA A 23 -16.32 -3.17 -14.27
N GLY A 24 -15.55 -2.09 -14.07
CA GLY A 24 -14.29 -2.13 -13.32
C GLY A 24 -14.45 -2.60 -11.88
N PHE A 25 -15.59 -2.32 -11.23
CA PHE A 25 -15.85 -2.84 -9.87
C PHE A 25 -16.12 -4.35 -9.79
N LYS A 26 -16.42 -4.99 -10.94
CA LYS A 26 -16.65 -6.44 -11.03
C LYS A 26 -15.37 -7.22 -11.35
N GLN A 27 -14.29 -6.53 -11.73
CA GLN A 27 -13.02 -7.20 -12.00
C GLN A 27 -12.41 -7.72 -10.71
N GLU A 28 -11.71 -8.84 -10.82
CA GLU A 28 -10.93 -9.41 -9.72
C GLU A 28 -9.89 -8.38 -9.25
N LYS A 29 -9.89 -8.10 -7.95
CA LYS A 29 -8.95 -7.15 -7.38
C LYS A 29 -7.63 -7.85 -7.12
N LYS A 30 -6.59 -7.34 -7.75
CA LYS A 30 -5.23 -7.77 -7.45
C LYS A 30 -4.82 -7.30 -6.06
N THR A 31 -4.10 -8.16 -5.35
CA THR A 31 -3.53 -7.79 -4.05
C THR A 31 -2.08 -7.37 -4.25
N TYR A 32 -1.80 -6.16 -3.84
CA TYR A 32 -0.43 -5.62 -3.86
C TYR A 32 0.11 -5.49 -2.45
N VAL A 33 1.38 -5.78 -2.31
CA VAL A 33 2.12 -5.61 -1.07
C VAL A 33 3.37 -4.78 -1.29
N ARG A 34 3.69 -3.97 -0.32
CA ARG A 34 4.92 -3.21 -0.24
C ARG A 34 5.91 -3.95 0.65
N CYS A 35 7.03 -4.35 0.09
CA CYS A 35 8.12 -5.00 0.83
C CYS A 35 8.73 -4.05 1.87
N ASN A 36 9.04 -4.57 3.03
CA ASN A 36 9.78 -3.87 4.09
C ASN A 36 11.29 -4.08 3.88
N THR A 37 11.86 -3.26 3.02
CA THR A 37 13.29 -3.37 2.65
C THR A 37 14.25 -3.02 3.79
N ALA A 38 13.76 -2.47 4.88
CA ALA A 38 14.53 -2.30 6.11
C ALA A 38 14.73 -3.62 6.88
N LYS A 39 13.83 -4.62 6.70
CA LYS A 39 13.91 -5.93 7.35
C LYS A 39 14.61 -6.98 6.48
N ALA A 40 14.32 -7.00 5.17
CA ALA A 40 14.91 -7.97 4.25
C ALA A 40 14.91 -7.45 2.80
N PRO A 41 15.85 -7.88 1.96
CA PRO A 41 15.82 -7.61 0.52
C PRO A 41 14.56 -8.18 -0.14
N VAL A 42 14.09 -7.54 -1.22
CA VAL A 42 12.88 -7.96 -1.94
C VAL A 42 12.96 -9.42 -2.40
N GLU A 43 14.10 -9.85 -2.92
CA GLU A 43 14.30 -11.24 -3.38
C GLU A 43 14.17 -12.27 -2.25
N GLU A 44 14.61 -11.92 -1.05
CA GLU A 44 14.45 -12.78 0.13
C GLU A 44 12.96 -12.87 0.53
N ILE A 45 12.22 -11.75 0.47
CA ILE A 45 10.79 -11.72 0.75
C ILE A 45 10.02 -12.58 -0.28
N LYS A 46 10.38 -12.50 -1.57
CA LYS A 46 9.81 -13.37 -2.62
C LYS A 46 10.06 -14.84 -2.32
N ARG A 47 11.29 -15.19 -1.91
CA ARG A 47 11.65 -16.57 -1.57
C ARG A 47 10.82 -17.09 -0.40
N ILE A 48 10.63 -16.28 0.65
CA ILE A 48 9.82 -16.64 1.82
C ILE A 48 8.35 -16.81 1.43
N LEU A 49 7.77 -15.90 0.66
CA LEU A 49 6.40 -16.00 0.17
C LEU A 49 6.18 -17.26 -0.67
N SER A 50 7.13 -17.61 -1.55
CA SER A 50 7.07 -18.85 -2.33
C SER A 50 7.12 -20.10 -1.46
N GLN A 51 7.86 -20.09 -0.34
CA GLN A 51 7.86 -21.19 0.64
C GLN A 51 6.54 -21.32 1.42
N GLU A 52 5.80 -20.21 1.54
CA GLU A 52 4.44 -20.18 2.09
C GLU A 52 3.35 -20.50 1.03
N ASN A 53 3.73 -20.98 -0.17
CA ASN A 53 2.88 -21.31 -1.32
C ASN A 53 2.11 -20.08 -1.87
N VAL A 54 2.64 -18.89 -1.73
CA VAL A 54 2.09 -17.66 -2.29
C VAL A 54 2.73 -17.39 -3.64
N SER A 55 1.92 -17.21 -4.68
CA SER A 55 2.39 -16.77 -6.00
C SER A 55 2.74 -15.30 -5.98
N VAL A 56 3.90 -14.95 -6.54
CA VAL A 56 4.45 -13.60 -6.48
C VAL A 56 4.82 -13.12 -7.88
N ALA A 57 4.48 -11.87 -8.20
CA ALA A 57 4.92 -11.20 -9.43
C ALA A 57 5.46 -9.80 -9.10
N ASP A 58 6.46 -9.37 -9.87
CA ASP A 58 6.98 -8.02 -9.78
C ASP A 58 5.98 -7.00 -10.31
N VAL A 59 6.02 -5.80 -9.75
CA VAL A 59 5.26 -4.64 -10.23
C VAL A 59 6.20 -3.74 -11.02
N GLU A 60 5.88 -3.55 -12.31
CA GLU A 60 6.68 -2.69 -13.17
C GLU A 60 6.79 -1.27 -12.61
N GLY A 61 7.99 -0.73 -12.60
CA GLY A 61 8.28 0.65 -12.19
C GLY A 61 8.36 0.89 -10.67
N ILE A 62 8.05 -0.09 -9.81
CA ILE A 62 8.17 0.05 -8.35
C ILE A 62 8.91 -1.16 -7.77
N PRO A 63 10.22 -1.06 -7.54
CA PRO A 63 11.08 -2.23 -7.25
C PRO A 63 10.80 -2.92 -5.90
N TYR A 64 10.06 -2.29 -5.00
CA TYR A 64 9.69 -2.84 -3.70
C TYR A 64 8.21 -3.26 -3.62
N ALA A 65 7.49 -3.22 -4.73
CA ALA A 65 6.10 -3.64 -4.82
C ALA A 65 5.99 -5.04 -5.43
N LEU A 66 5.12 -5.88 -4.87
CA LEU A 66 4.80 -7.20 -5.39
C LEU A 66 3.29 -7.35 -5.55
N GLU A 67 2.85 -8.03 -6.61
CA GLU A 67 1.52 -8.60 -6.73
C GLU A 67 1.56 -10.00 -6.13
N ILE A 68 0.63 -10.33 -5.23
CA ILE A 68 0.54 -11.65 -4.61
C ILE A 68 -0.81 -12.31 -4.87
N LYS A 69 -0.79 -13.64 -5.04
CA LYS A 69 -1.96 -14.50 -5.30
C LYS A 69 -1.83 -15.84 -4.58
N ASP A 70 -2.88 -16.64 -4.68
CA ASP A 70 -2.91 -18.03 -4.22
C ASP A 70 -2.66 -18.19 -2.71
N TYR A 71 -3.20 -17.26 -1.90
CA TYR A 71 -3.18 -17.34 -0.45
C TYR A 71 -4.62 -17.35 0.10
N ASP A 72 -4.87 -18.12 1.15
CA ASP A 72 -6.20 -18.19 1.78
C ASP A 72 -6.45 -16.94 2.65
N TYR A 73 -5.52 -16.66 3.57
CA TYR A 73 -5.66 -15.58 4.53
C TYR A 73 -4.29 -14.94 4.84
N ILE A 74 -4.10 -13.73 4.37
CA ILE A 74 -2.79 -13.04 4.42
C ILE A 74 -2.26 -12.87 5.86
N ALA A 75 -3.13 -12.58 6.85
CA ALA A 75 -2.70 -12.44 8.24
C ALA A 75 -2.34 -13.79 8.90
N GLY A 76 -2.64 -14.90 8.25
CA GLY A 76 -2.19 -16.24 8.63
C GLY A 76 -0.74 -16.53 8.23
N LEU A 77 -0.21 -15.81 7.24
CA LEU A 77 1.17 -15.99 6.79
C LEU A 77 2.16 -15.51 7.86
N LYS A 78 3.19 -16.31 8.10
CA LYS A 78 4.24 -15.94 9.06
C LYS A 78 5.00 -14.70 8.59
N SER A 79 5.31 -14.62 7.31
CA SER A 79 5.97 -13.47 6.68
C SER A 79 5.22 -12.15 6.89
N PHE A 80 3.87 -12.18 6.87
CA PHE A 80 3.05 -11.00 7.16
C PHE A 80 3.13 -10.60 8.64
N ARG A 81 3.02 -11.57 9.57
CA ARG A 81 3.13 -11.33 11.00
C ARG A 81 4.51 -10.85 11.43
N ASP A 82 5.56 -11.29 10.73
CA ASP A 82 6.94 -10.83 10.91
C ASP A 82 7.16 -9.40 10.34
N GLY A 83 6.14 -8.82 9.68
CA GLY A 83 6.20 -7.47 9.12
C GLY A 83 7.15 -7.33 7.95
N LEU A 84 7.36 -8.40 7.17
CA LEU A 84 8.22 -8.37 5.97
C LEU A 84 7.59 -7.58 4.83
N TYR A 85 6.29 -7.38 4.85
CA TYR A 85 5.56 -6.55 3.89
C TYR A 85 4.24 -6.05 4.49
N GLN A 86 3.64 -5.08 3.85
CA GLN A 86 2.33 -4.53 4.18
C GLN A 86 1.45 -4.51 2.93
N ILE A 87 0.14 -4.79 3.09
CA ILE A 87 -0.84 -4.57 2.02
C ILE A 87 -0.91 -3.07 1.76
N GLN A 88 -0.67 -2.68 0.53
CA GLN A 88 -0.77 -1.30 0.10
C GLN A 88 -1.20 -1.24 -1.36
N ASP A 89 -2.13 -0.34 -1.67
CA ASP A 89 -2.55 -0.08 -3.04
C ASP A 89 -1.39 0.48 -3.87
N ILE A 90 -1.32 0.04 -5.14
CA ILE A 90 -0.23 0.44 -6.04
C ILE A 90 -0.19 1.95 -6.26
N SER A 91 -1.34 2.63 -6.31
CA SER A 91 -1.40 4.09 -6.44
C SER A 91 -0.77 4.80 -5.25
N SER A 92 -0.93 4.26 -4.04
CA SER A 92 -0.29 4.77 -2.83
C SER A 92 1.22 4.53 -2.82
N MET A 93 1.67 3.38 -3.34
CA MET A 93 3.10 3.10 -3.50
C MET A 93 3.73 3.99 -4.58
N THR A 94 3.04 4.19 -5.70
CA THR A 94 3.47 5.09 -6.79
C THR A 94 3.66 6.51 -6.27
N ALA A 95 2.71 7.04 -5.49
CA ALA A 95 2.84 8.36 -4.89
C ALA A 95 4.10 8.49 -4.03
N GLY A 96 4.40 7.49 -3.19
CA GLY A 96 5.62 7.46 -2.39
C GLY A 96 6.91 7.33 -3.23
N TYR A 97 6.86 6.51 -4.29
CA TYR A 97 8.01 6.29 -5.17
C TYR A 97 8.37 7.55 -5.98
N MET A 98 7.36 8.22 -6.52
CA MET A 98 7.54 9.42 -7.34
C MET A 98 8.07 10.63 -6.56
N THR A 99 7.94 10.66 -5.23
CA THR A 99 8.53 11.72 -4.40
C THR A 99 10.04 11.69 -4.38
N GLY A 100 10.64 10.52 -4.69
CA GLY A 100 12.09 10.37 -4.80
C GLY A 100 12.83 10.64 -3.48
N PHE A 101 12.27 10.21 -2.34
CA PHE A 101 12.90 10.34 -1.03
C PHE A 101 14.33 9.82 -1.03
N LYS A 102 15.22 10.53 -0.35
CA LYS A 102 16.63 10.18 -0.18
C LYS A 102 16.93 9.89 1.28
N ALA A 103 17.96 9.08 1.51
CA ALA A 103 18.48 8.86 2.87
C ALA A 103 18.81 10.21 3.54
N GLY A 104 18.39 10.36 4.79
CA GLY A 104 18.58 11.57 5.57
C GLY A 104 17.53 12.67 5.37
N ASP A 105 16.59 12.53 4.43
CA ASP A 105 15.54 13.53 4.21
C ASP A 105 14.63 13.71 5.42
N THR A 106 14.11 14.94 5.55
CA THR A 106 13.02 15.25 6.48
C THR A 106 11.70 15.34 5.70
N VAL A 107 10.77 14.46 6.02
CA VAL A 107 9.47 14.35 5.35
C VAL A 107 8.34 14.78 6.29
N ILE A 108 7.37 15.53 5.76
CA ILE A 108 6.14 15.87 6.49
C ILE A 108 4.95 15.27 5.72
N ASP A 109 4.26 14.32 6.35
CA ASP A 109 3.01 13.73 5.85
C ASP A 109 1.84 14.37 6.59
N VAL A 110 1.11 15.27 5.94
CA VAL A 110 0.03 16.08 6.55
C VAL A 110 -1.34 15.38 6.55
N CYS A 111 -1.46 14.24 5.85
CA CYS A 111 -2.66 13.40 5.79
C CYS A 111 -2.27 11.92 5.99
N ALA A 112 -1.55 11.66 7.08
CA ALA A 112 -0.76 10.45 7.23
C ALA A 112 -1.57 9.18 7.50
N ALA A 113 -2.73 9.28 8.14
CA ALA A 113 -3.46 8.09 8.59
C ALA A 113 -3.99 7.23 7.41
N PRO A 114 -3.93 5.91 7.55
CA PRO A 114 -3.51 5.12 8.71
C PRO A 114 -1.99 4.96 8.90
N GLY A 115 -1.14 5.50 8.01
CA GLY A 115 0.32 5.51 8.18
C GLY A 115 1.12 4.82 7.07
N GLY A 116 0.45 4.17 6.11
CA GLY A 116 1.14 3.36 5.09
C GLY A 116 2.14 4.16 4.21
N LYS A 117 1.83 5.41 3.85
CA LYS A 117 2.75 6.28 3.10
C LYS A 117 3.89 6.79 3.98
N SER A 118 3.58 7.18 5.23
CA SER A 118 4.60 7.59 6.20
C SER A 118 5.62 6.49 6.50
N VAL A 119 5.17 5.22 6.64
CA VAL A 119 6.09 4.07 6.81
C VAL A 119 6.93 3.86 5.55
N ASN A 120 6.34 4.01 4.35
CA ASN A 120 7.11 3.96 3.11
C ASN A 120 8.20 5.03 3.05
N ALA A 121 7.85 6.27 3.41
CA ALA A 121 8.81 7.36 3.51
C ALA A 121 9.91 7.05 4.54
N ALA A 122 9.54 6.54 5.73
CA ALA A 122 10.48 6.20 6.79
C ALA A 122 11.51 5.15 6.36
N ILE A 123 11.08 4.11 5.63
CA ILE A 123 11.98 3.11 5.06
C ILE A 123 12.95 3.76 4.05
N SER A 124 12.44 4.67 3.22
CA SER A 124 13.23 5.31 2.18
C SER A 124 14.27 6.31 2.72
N VAL A 125 13.90 7.09 3.75
CA VAL A 125 14.83 8.08 4.34
C VAL A 125 15.83 7.46 5.32
N GLY A 126 15.56 6.24 5.81
CA GLY A 126 16.45 5.49 6.69
C GLY A 126 16.59 6.10 8.09
N THR A 127 17.60 5.62 8.83
CA THR A 127 17.84 5.99 10.25
C THR A 127 18.26 7.45 10.45
N ASP A 128 18.86 8.06 9.44
CA ASP A 128 19.34 9.45 9.49
C ASP A 128 18.24 10.45 9.08
N GLY A 129 17.14 9.95 8.51
CA GLY A 129 15.99 10.74 8.11
C GLY A 129 14.95 10.93 9.21
N LYS A 130 13.96 11.80 8.94
CA LYS A 130 12.85 12.05 9.86
C LYS A 130 11.53 12.11 9.10
N VAL A 131 10.48 11.48 9.66
CA VAL A 131 9.12 11.57 9.13
C VAL A 131 8.19 12.12 10.21
N TYR A 132 7.57 13.26 9.92
CA TYR A 132 6.57 13.88 10.77
C TYR A 132 5.17 13.56 10.20
N SER A 133 4.47 12.64 10.84
CA SER A 133 3.13 12.21 10.44
C SER A 133 2.07 12.98 11.22
N ARG A 134 1.16 13.64 10.50
CA ARG A 134 0.04 14.42 11.07
C ARG A 134 -1.28 13.98 10.45
N ASP A 135 -2.35 14.02 11.25
CA ASP A 135 -3.73 13.87 10.76
C ASP A 135 -4.65 14.71 11.63
N VAL A 136 -5.81 15.09 11.09
CA VAL A 136 -6.79 15.97 11.78
C VAL A 136 -7.60 15.26 12.85
N SER A 137 -7.56 13.92 12.91
CA SER A 137 -8.38 13.10 13.81
C SER A 137 -7.52 12.38 14.83
N ASP A 138 -7.81 12.57 16.13
CA ASP A 138 -7.15 11.83 17.21
C ASP A 138 -7.34 10.32 17.10
N TYR A 139 -8.52 9.87 16.66
CA TYR A 139 -8.78 8.46 16.38
C TYR A 139 -7.80 7.91 15.33
N LYS A 140 -7.63 8.64 14.22
CA LYS A 140 -6.69 8.28 13.15
C LYS A 140 -5.24 8.35 13.60
N ALA A 141 -4.88 9.34 14.42
CA ALA A 141 -3.56 9.42 15.06
C ALA A 141 -3.26 8.17 15.91
N GLY A 142 -4.27 7.67 16.61
CA GLY A 142 -4.20 6.40 17.36
C GLY A 142 -3.93 5.18 16.48
N LEU A 143 -4.49 5.14 15.27
CA LEU A 143 -4.22 4.06 14.30
C LEU A 143 -2.76 4.09 13.82
N MET A 144 -2.23 5.28 13.53
CA MET A 144 -0.82 5.42 13.12
C MET A 144 0.14 4.92 14.20
N LYS A 145 -0.10 5.24 15.48
CA LYS A 145 0.74 4.76 16.59
C LYS A 145 0.83 3.23 16.63
N LYS A 146 -0.28 2.53 16.37
CA LYS A 146 -0.30 1.05 16.32
C LYS A 146 0.54 0.51 15.18
N ILE A 147 0.48 1.14 13.99
CA ILE A 147 1.25 0.72 12.82
C ILE A 147 2.75 0.97 13.01
N TYR A 148 3.14 2.03 13.72
CA TYR A 148 4.54 2.37 13.92
C TYR A 148 5.22 1.56 15.04
N GLN A 149 4.46 0.84 15.85
CA GLN A 149 4.97 -0.01 16.94
C GLN A 149 5.17 -1.48 16.54
N GLY A 150 4.68 -1.90 15.37
CA GLY A 150 4.83 -3.26 14.83
C GLY A 150 5.94 -3.33 13.81
#